data_eb3be26834958528da6906c83f04ce25
#
_entry.id   eb3be26834958528da6906c83f04ce25
#
_cell.length_a   1.000
_cell.length_b   1.000
_cell.length_c   1.000
_cell.angle_alpha   90.00
_cell.angle_beta   90.00
_cell.angle_gamma   90.00
#
_symmetry.space_group_name_H-M   'P 1'
#
loop_
_entity.id
_entity.type
_entity.pdbx_description
1 polymer ?
#
loop_
_entity_poly.entity_id
_entity_poly.type
_entity_poly.pdbx_seq_one_letter_code
_entity_poly.pdbx_strand_id
1 'polypeptide(L)'
;MLKYTWPLLIFGIVGILNQVLDKILFPFLYPGADMREQLGIYGACVKIAMIMAMITQAFRYAYEPFVFAGGKGEKSKESQALVMKYFVMFTLLAFMVVVCYMDVFRYIIRRDYWEGLRAVPIVMMAEILMGVYFNLSFWYKLTAKTYWGAIMSAIGCGVLVLVNVLLVPKIGYMACAWGGLAGYGTCVLLSYFIGQRHYRVPYPVPAILGWFALALALYFLRATPPDTLSTFHFPLFTFDCLWLRLAYNTLLFAVFAAALLWSERALVRRVMGKLLHRLPKNK
;
A
#
# COMPACT_ATOMS: atom_id res chain seq x y z
N MET A 1 -26.90 -11.95 -18.24
CA MET A 1 -25.49 -12.16 -17.96
C MET A 1 -24.59 -11.08 -18.61
N LEU A 2 -24.69 -10.75 -19.88
CA LEU A 2 -23.87 -9.74 -20.57
C LEU A 2 -23.89 -8.36 -19.90
N LYS A 3 -25.02 -7.86 -19.42
CA LYS A 3 -25.15 -6.56 -18.72
C LYS A 3 -24.33 -6.48 -17.42
N TYR A 4 -24.05 -7.62 -16.77
CA TYR A 4 -23.20 -7.68 -15.57
C TYR A 4 -21.73 -7.84 -15.94
N THR A 5 -21.42 -8.65 -16.94
CA THR A 5 -20.03 -9.01 -17.30
C THR A 5 -19.31 -7.88 -18.03
N TRP A 6 -19.99 -7.12 -18.88
CA TRP A 6 -19.37 -6.02 -19.64
C TRP A 6 -18.73 -4.93 -18.78
N PRO A 7 -19.41 -4.38 -17.73
CA PRO A 7 -18.78 -3.41 -16.85
C PRO A 7 -17.60 -3.99 -16.04
N LEU A 8 -17.68 -5.30 -15.73
CA LEU A 8 -16.60 -5.98 -15.00
C LEU A 8 -15.36 -6.15 -15.87
N LEU A 9 -15.55 -6.39 -17.17
CA LEU A 9 -14.44 -6.46 -18.14
C LEU A 9 -13.76 -5.09 -18.27
N ILE A 10 -14.53 -4.02 -18.41
CA ILE A 10 -13.99 -2.64 -18.45
C ILE A 10 -13.22 -2.35 -17.14
N PHE A 11 -13.81 -2.68 -16.00
CA PHE A 11 -13.14 -2.54 -14.69
C PHE A 11 -11.80 -3.28 -14.63
N GLY A 12 -11.75 -4.52 -15.17
CA GLY A 12 -10.52 -5.31 -15.24
C GLY A 12 -9.46 -4.68 -16.14
N ILE A 13 -9.85 -4.25 -17.35
CA ILE A 13 -8.95 -3.59 -18.31
C ILE A 13 -8.39 -2.28 -17.72
N VAL A 14 -9.25 -1.42 -17.18
CA VAL A 14 -8.84 -0.15 -16.57
C VAL A 14 -7.96 -0.41 -15.34
N GLY A 15 -8.23 -1.47 -14.57
CA GLY A 15 -7.40 -1.89 -13.45
C GLY A 15 -5.97 -2.28 -13.88
N ILE A 16 -5.83 -3.02 -14.97
CA ILE A 16 -4.52 -3.37 -15.55
C ILE A 16 -3.83 -2.11 -16.11
N LEU A 17 -4.57 -1.26 -16.83
CA LEU A 17 -4.04 -0.01 -17.34
C LEU A 17 -3.48 0.87 -16.22
N ASN A 18 -4.17 1.01 -15.10
CA ASN A 18 -3.69 1.77 -13.95
C ASN A 18 -2.33 1.29 -13.40
N GLN A 19 -1.98 0.01 -13.59
CA GLN A 19 -0.70 -0.55 -13.13
C GLN A 19 0.47 -0.36 -14.11
N VAL A 20 0.17 -0.10 -15.38
CA VAL A 20 1.19 -0.10 -16.45
C VAL A 20 1.25 1.22 -17.19
N LEU A 21 0.18 2.02 -17.12
CA LEU A 21 -0.01 3.22 -17.94
C LEU A 21 1.04 4.30 -17.65
N ASP A 22 1.49 4.42 -16.42
CA ASP A 22 2.59 5.30 -16.03
C ASP A 22 3.87 5.01 -16.82
N LYS A 23 4.22 3.72 -16.98
CA LYS A 23 5.41 3.28 -17.72
C LYS A 23 5.25 3.43 -19.23
N ILE A 24 4.02 3.24 -19.73
CA ILE A 24 3.71 3.41 -21.14
C ILE A 24 3.74 4.89 -21.53
N LEU A 25 3.21 5.76 -20.68
CA LEU A 25 3.15 7.21 -20.93
C LEU A 25 4.49 7.90 -20.76
N PHE A 26 5.34 7.41 -19.87
CA PHE A 26 6.61 8.04 -19.53
C PHE A 26 7.49 8.38 -20.74
N PRO A 27 7.73 7.46 -21.71
CA PRO A 27 8.54 7.75 -22.89
C PRO A 27 8.00 8.86 -23.78
N PHE A 28 6.69 9.09 -23.78
CA PHE A 28 6.05 10.13 -24.59
C PHE A 28 6.03 11.49 -23.88
N LEU A 29 6.13 11.50 -22.56
CA LEU A 29 5.99 12.72 -21.73
C LEU A 29 7.35 13.27 -21.29
N TYR A 30 8.37 12.44 -21.23
CA TYR A 30 9.69 12.85 -20.74
C TYR A 30 10.56 13.40 -21.88
N PRO A 31 10.97 14.69 -21.81
CA PRO A 31 11.72 15.34 -22.91
C PRO A 31 13.23 15.10 -22.85
N GLY A 32 13.77 14.47 -21.80
CA GLY A 32 15.21 14.28 -21.61
C GLY A 32 15.81 13.19 -22.48
N ALA A 33 17.10 13.31 -22.82
CA ALA A 33 17.85 12.32 -23.57
C ALA A 33 18.11 11.03 -22.76
N ASP A 34 18.06 11.11 -21.44
CA ASP A 34 18.23 10.04 -20.46
C ASP A 34 16.95 9.24 -20.15
N MET A 35 15.92 9.36 -21.00
CA MET A 35 14.60 8.74 -20.83
C MET A 35 14.69 7.23 -20.51
N ARG A 36 15.56 6.49 -21.21
CA ARG A 36 15.72 5.04 -21.00
C ARG A 36 16.33 4.72 -19.65
N GLU A 37 17.26 5.54 -19.19
CA GLU A 37 17.91 5.42 -17.88
C GLU A 37 16.90 5.68 -16.76
N GLN A 38 16.15 6.77 -16.84
CA GLN A 38 15.08 7.13 -15.90
C GLN A 38 14.02 6.04 -15.77
N LEU A 39 13.57 5.50 -16.91
CA LEU A 39 12.60 4.39 -16.93
C LEU A 39 13.20 3.10 -16.34
N GLY A 40 14.49 2.85 -16.59
CA GLY A 40 15.23 1.73 -16.01
C GLY A 40 15.35 1.82 -14.50
N ILE A 41 15.68 3.01 -13.97
CA ILE A 41 15.73 3.32 -12.53
C ILE A 41 14.36 3.05 -11.89
N TYR A 42 13.28 3.61 -12.46
CA TYR A 42 11.93 3.40 -11.97
C TYR A 42 11.53 1.91 -11.99
N GLY A 43 11.78 1.23 -13.11
CA GLY A 43 11.46 -0.19 -13.27
C GLY A 43 12.18 -1.10 -12.28
N ALA A 44 13.44 -0.80 -11.94
CA ALA A 44 14.20 -1.54 -10.94
C ALA A 44 13.60 -1.35 -9.53
N CYS A 45 13.18 -0.14 -9.20
CA CYS A 45 12.60 0.18 -7.88
C CYS A 45 11.19 -0.38 -7.71
N VAL A 46 10.39 -0.37 -8.76
CA VAL A 46 9.06 -1.00 -8.77
C VAL A 46 9.15 -2.50 -8.45
N LYS A 47 10.24 -3.19 -8.80
CA LYS A 47 10.44 -4.61 -8.44
C LYS A 47 10.46 -4.84 -6.93
N ILE A 48 11.01 -3.91 -6.14
CA ILE A 48 10.92 -4.00 -4.67
C ILE A 48 9.48 -3.78 -4.22
N ALA A 49 8.81 -2.78 -4.77
CA ALA A 49 7.41 -2.49 -4.42
C ALA A 49 6.44 -3.60 -4.85
N MET A 50 6.81 -4.44 -5.84
CA MET A 50 6.05 -5.63 -6.25
C MET A 50 5.77 -6.59 -5.10
N ILE A 51 6.61 -6.65 -4.07
CA ILE A 51 6.35 -7.44 -2.85
C ILE A 51 4.98 -7.05 -2.28
N MET A 52 4.67 -5.75 -2.22
CA MET A 52 3.38 -5.27 -1.73
C MET A 52 2.22 -5.64 -2.67
N ALA A 53 2.43 -5.53 -3.98
CA ALA A 53 1.44 -5.96 -4.98
C ALA A 53 1.11 -7.45 -4.84
N MET A 54 2.12 -8.31 -4.65
CA MET A 54 1.93 -9.74 -4.42
C MET A 54 1.13 -10.03 -3.15
N ILE A 55 1.44 -9.35 -2.04
CA ILE A 55 0.70 -9.47 -0.78
C ILE A 55 -0.77 -9.08 -0.98
N THR A 56 -1.02 -7.95 -1.64
CA THR A 56 -2.36 -7.44 -1.93
C THR A 56 -3.16 -8.41 -2.81
N GLN A 57 -2.53 -8.97 -3.84
CA GLN A 57 -3.19 -9.94 -4.73
C GLN A 57 -3.46 -11.27 -4.02
N ALA A 58 -2.51 -11.80 -3.26
CA ALA A 58 -2.71 -13.02 -2.48
C ALA A 58 -3.87 -12.87 -1.49
N PHE A 59 -3.91 -11.73 -0.78
CA PHE A 59 -5.02 -11.42 0.12
C PHE A 59 -6.36 -11.35 -0.63
N ARG A 60 -6.41 -10.67 -1.76
CA ARG A 60 -7.61 -10.55 -2.58
C ARG A 60 -8.15 -11.92 -2.98
N TYR A 61 -7.30 -12.80 -3.54
CA TYR A 61 -7.72 -14.14 -3.96
C TYR A 61 -8.20 -15.03 -2.80
N ALA A 62 -7.57 -14.88 -1.62
CA ALA A 62 -7.99 -15.62 -0.44
C ALA A 62 -9.30 -15.10 0.13
N TYR A 63 -9.54 -13.80 0.11
CA TYR A 63 -10.67 -13.18 0.79
C TYR A 63 -11.94 -13.08 -0.07
N GLU A 64 -11.82 -12.90 -1.39
CA GLU A 64 -12.94 -12.71 -2.31
C GLU A 64 -14.02 -13.80 -2.21
N PRO A 65 -13.70 -15.12 -2.14
CA PRO A 65 -14.68 -16.18 -1.98
C PRO A 65 -15.48 -16.07 -0.66
N PHE A 66 -14.84 -15.67 0.43
CA PHE A 66 -15.50 -15.53 1.74
C PHE A 66 -16.55 -14.41 1.75
N VAL A 67 -16.27 -13.30 1.07
CA VAL A 67 -17.22 -12.19 0.96
C VAL A 67 -18.46 -12.61 0.18
N PHE A 68 -18.31 -13.34 -0.92
CA PHE A 68 -19.44 -13.81 -1.71
C PHE A 68 -20.25 -14.89 -0.99
N ALA A 69 -19.61 -15.77 -0.23
CA ALA A 69 -20.28 -16.78 0.59
C ALA A 69 -21.05 -16.16 1.76
N GLY A 70 -20.56 -15.07 2.36
CA GLY A 70 -21.19 -14.39 3.50
C GLY A 70 -22.45 -13.58 3.16
N GLY A 71 -22.69 -13.28 1.89
CA GLY A 71 -23.87 -12.54 1.43
C GLY A 71 -23.92 -11.08 1.91
N LYS A 72 -25.16 -10.55 2.06
CA LYS A 72 -25.39 -9.10 2.34
C LYS A 72 -25.77 -8.78 3.80
N GLY A 73 -25.73 -9.76 4.70
CA GLY A 73 -26.16 -9.60 6.10
C GLY A 73 -25.27 -8.66 6.92
N GLU A 74 -25.77 -8.18 8.06
CA GLU A 74 -25.01 -7.31 8.97
C GLU A 74 -23.70 -7.96 9.46
N LYS A 75 -23.72 -9.26 9.78
CA LYS A 75 -22.51 -10.02 10.15
C LYS A 75 -21.44 -9.99 9.05
N SER A 76 -21.86 -10.00 7.78
CA SER A 76 -20.95 -9.88 6.63
C SER A 76 -20.30 -8.48 6.59
N LYS A 77 -21.07 -7.42 6.85
CA LYS A 77 -20.53 -6.04 6.91
C LYS A 77 -19.53 -5.85 8.05
N GLU A 78 -19.85 -6.36 9.23
CA GLU A 78 -18.91 -6.33 10.37
C GLU A 78 -17.62 -7.09 10.05
N SER A 79 -17.73 -8.25 9.41
CA SER A 79 -16.59 -9.02 8.95
C SER A 79 -15.76 -8.25 7.93
N GLN A 80 -16.38 -7.58 6.95
CA GLN A 80 -15.70 -6.75 5.96
C GLN A 80 -14.93 -5.59 6.63
N ALA A 81 -15.53 -4.93 7.61
CA ALA A 81 -14.90 -3.86 8.36
C ALA A 81 -13.67 -4.36 9.15
N LEU A 82 -13.80 -5.51 9.80
CA LEU A 82 -12.71 -6.14 10.56
C LEU A 82 -11.55 -6.56 9.66
N VAL A 83 -11.87 -7.21 8.53
CA VAL A 83 -10.86 -7.67 7.57
C VAL A 83 -10.13 -6.49 6.93
N MET A 84 -10.83 -5.40 6.61
CA MET A 84 -10.19 -4.16 6.13
C MET A 84 -9.17 -3.65 7.14
N LYS A 85 -9.52 -3.60 8.44
CA LYS A 85 -8.62 -3.17 9.51
C LYS A 85 -7.36 -4.03 9.54
N TYR A 86 -7.50 -5.35 9.57
CA TYR A 86 -6.36 -6.26 9.63
C TYR A 86 -5.52 -6.25 8.35
N PHE A 87 -6.16 -6.10 7.21
CA PHE A 87 -5.45 -5.93 5.93
C PHE A 87 -4.53 -4.71 5.98
N VAL A 88 -5.04 -3.55 6.41
CA VAL A 88 -4.24 -2.33 6.52
C VAL A 88 -3.11 -2.49 7.53
N MET A 89 -3.37 -3.07 8.70
CA MET A 89 -2.34 -3.32 9.71
C MET A 89 -1.22 -4.21 9.18
N PHE A 90 -1.58 -5.30 8.50
CA PHE A 90 -0.62 -6.25 7.93
C PHE A 90 0.21 -5.64 6.79
N THR A 91 -0.44 -4.92 5.87
CA THR A 91 0.28 -4.29 4.75
C THR A 91 1.15 -3.13 5.21
N LEU A 92 0.74 -2.37 6.23
CA LEU A 92 1.61 -1.35 6.84
C LEU A 92 2.79 -1.97 7.60
N LEU A 93 2.61 -3.14 8.23
CA LEU A 93 3.73 -3.88 8.81
C LEU A 93 4.73 -4.30 7.74
N ALA A 94 4.27 -4.85 6.62
CA ALA A 94 5.12 -5.20 5.48
C ALA A 94 5.81 -3.97 4.88
N PHE A 95 5.10 -2.85 4.78
CA PHE A 95 5.68 -1.56 4.39
C PHE A 95 6.83 -1.15 5.32
N MET A 96 6.63 -1.22 6.62
CA MET A 96 7.65 -0.88 7.62
C MET A 96 8.87 -1.81 7.52
N VAL A 97 8.68 -3.11 7.27
CA VAL A 97 9.79 -4.05 7.03
C VAL A 97 10.63 -3.56 5.85
N VAL A 98 10.02 -3.33 4.69
CA VAL A 98 10.77 -2.94 3.48
C VAL A 98 11.46 -1.59 3.68
N VAL A 99 10.75 -0.61 4.25
CA VAL A 99 11.29 0.73 4.46
C VAL A 99 12.42 0.73 5.48
N CYS A 100 12.28 0.06 6.63
CA CYS A 100 13.32 0.03 7.65
C CYS A 100 14.57 -0.73 7.18
N TYR A 101 14.40 -1.77 6.38
CA TYR A 101 15.51 -2.56 5.86
C TYR A 101 15.88 -2.20 4.40
N MET A 102 15.53 -1.01 3.93
CA MET A 102 15.87 -0.52 2.58
C MET A 102 17.39 -0.57 2.31
N ASP A 103 18.20 -0.36 3.34
CA ASP A 103 19.66 -0.45 3.26
C ASP A 103 20.14 -1.87 2.91
N VAL A 104 19.34 -2.90 3.21
CA VAL A 104 19.59 -4.28 2.81
C VAL A 104 19.03 -4.53 1.41
N PHE A 105 17.81 -4.08 1.15
CA PHE A 105 17.15 -4.27 -0.16
C PHE A 105 17.88 -3.58 -1.31
N ARG A 106 18.61 -2.48 -1.06
CA ARG A 106 19.42 -1.80 -2.08
C ARG A 106 20.49 -2.72 -2.71
N TYR A 107 21.01 -3.73 -1.99
CA TYR A 107 21.99 -4.65 -2.53
C TYR A 107 21.41 -5.63 -3.57
N ILE A 108 20.09 -5.78 -3.63
CA ILE A 108 19.38 -6.54 -4.67
C ILE A 108 19.41 -5.79 -6.00
N ILE A 109 19.54 -4.47 -5.95
CA ILE A 109 19.53 -3.59 -7.12
C ILE A 109 20.95 -3.12 -7.41
N ARG A 110 21.27 -3.03 -8.70
CA ARG A 110 22.54 -2.47 -9.17
C ARG A 110 22.73 -1.04 -8.67
N ARG A 111 23.96 -0.67 -8.36
CA ARG A 111 24.30 0.64 -7.75
C ARG A 111 23.80 1.84 -8.56
N ASP A 112 23.84 1.74 -9.88
CA ASP A 112 23.41 2.79 -10.81
C ASP A 112 21.91 3.17 -10.63
N TYR A 113 21.10 2.29 -10.03
CA TYR A 113 19.66 2.48 -9.79
C TYR A 113 19.28 2.88 -8.36
N TRP A 114 20.26 3.11 -7.48
CA TRP A 114 19.99 3.43 -6.06
C TRP A 114 19.26 4.74 -5.87
N GLU A 115 19.41 5.69 -6.79
CA GLU A 115 18.69 6.96 -6.73
C GLU A 115 17.16 6.74 -6.72
N GLY A 116 16.68 5.76 -7.47
CA GLY A 116 15.27 5.43 -7.56
C GLY A 116 14.65 4.83 -6.29
N LEU A 117 15.46 4.40 -5.31
CA LEU A 117 14.95 3.87 -4.05
C LEU A 117 14.03 4.84 -3.31
N ARG A 118 14.14 6.15 -3.59
CA ARG A 118 13.24 7.19 -3.07
C ARG A 118 11.80 7.02 -3.55
N ALA A 119 11.56 6.38 -4.71
CA ALA A 119 10.23 6.12 -5.23
C ALA A 119 9.56 4.90 -4.56
N VAL A 120 10.33 3.95 -4.01
CA VAL A 120 9.81 2.69 -3.46
C VAL A 120 8.72 2.91 -2.39
N PRO A 121 8.90 3.76 -1.37
CA PRO A 121 7.88 3.96 -0.35
C PRO A 121 6.58 4.53 -0.93
N ILE A 122 6.67 5.40 -1.93
CA ILE A 122 5.51 6.03 -2.58
C ILE A 122 4.73 4.98 -3.38
N VAL A 123 5.44 4.17 -4.18
CA VAL A 123 4.82 3.08 -4.96
C VAL A 123 4.21 2.03 -4.03
N MET A 124 4.89 1.63 -2.95
CA MET A 124 4.33 0.70 -1.96
C MET A 124 3.06 1.24 -1.31
N MET A 125 3.02 2.54 -1.00
CA MET A 125 1.82 3.17 -0.45
C MET A 125 0.68 3.17 -1.48
N ALA A 126 0.97 3.39 -2.77
CA ALA A 126 -0.01 3.28 -3.85
C ALA A 126 -0.58 1.85 -3.95
N GLU A 127 0.26 0.81 -3.79
CA GLU A 127 -0.17 -0.60 -3.77
C GLU A 127 -1.04 -0.94 -2.54
N ILE A 128 -0.76 -0.35 -1.38
CA ILE A 128 -1.63 -0.48 -0.20
C ILE A 128 -2.99 0.15 -0.48
N LEU A 129 -3.03 1.36 -1.05
CA LEU A 129 -4.29 2.01 -1.42
C LEU A 129 -5.06 1.22 -2.48
N MET A 130 -4.38 0.58 -3.44
CA MET A 130 -5.00 -0.35 -4.37
C MET A 130 -5.67 -1.51 -3.63
N GLY A 131 -5.02 -2.09 -2.62
CA GLY A 131 -5.58 -3.15 -1.80
C GLY A 131 -6.79 -2.68 -0.97
N VAL A 132 -6.73 -1.48 -0.41
CA VAL A 132 -7.87 -0.83 0.26
C VAL A 132 -9.03 -0.63 -0.73
N TYR A 133 -8.75 -0.17 -1.94
CA TYR A 133 -9.75 -0.04 -3.01
C TYR A 133 -10.40 -1.38 -3.37
N PHE A 134 -9.63 -2.48 -3.45
CA PHE A 134 -10.19 -3.81 -3.67
C PHE A 134 -11.12 -4.24 -2.54
N ASN A 135 -10.79 -3.98 -1.29
CA ASN A 135 -11.69 -4.24 -0.17
C ASN A 135 -12.97 -3.40 -0.24
N LEU A 136 -12.84 -2.13 -0.60
CA LEU A 136 -14.00 -1.27 -0.81
C LEU A 136 -14.84 -1.68 -2.02
N SER A 137 -14.28 -2.41 -2.99
CA SER A 137 -14.97 -2.80 -4.23
C SER A 137 -16.14 -3.79 -4.01
N PHE A 138 -16.20 -4.46 -2.87
CA PHE A 138 -17.22 -5.48 -2.62
C PHE A 138 -18.63 -4.92 -2.59
N TRP A 139 -18.84 -3.66 -2.20
CA TRP A 139 -20.17 -3.08 -2.16
C TRP A 139 -20.86 -3.09 -3.53
N TYR A 140 -20.20 -2.68 -4.59
CA TYR A 140 -20.80 -2.66 -5.92
C TYR A 140 -20.85 -4.06 -6.58
N LYS A 141 -19.94 -4.97 -6.20
CA LYS A 141 -19.99 -6.37 -6.63
C LYS A 141 -21.18 -7.09 -5.99
N LEU A 142 -21.38 -6.94 -4.68
CA LEU A 142 -22.50 -7.56 -3.94
C LEU A 142 -23.86 -6.96 -4.32
N THR A 143 -23.92 -5.67 -4.63
CA THR A 143 -25.18 -5.00 -5.03
C THR A 143 -25.48 -5.13 -6.53
N ALA A 144 -24.64 -5.85 -7.30
CA ALA A 144 -24.71 -5.97 -8.75
C ALA A 144 -24.64 -4.63 -9.52
N LYS A 145 -24.08 -3.59 -8.90
CA LYS A 145 -23.90 -2.26 -9.49
C LYS A 145 -22.45 -2.09 -10.00
N THR A 146 -21.96 -3.06 -10.76
CA THR A 146 -20.55 -3.16 -11.19
C THR A 146 -20.08 -1.98 -12.06
N TYR A 147 -21.00 -1.24 -12.70
CA TYR A 147 -20.69 -0.04 -13.47
C TYR A 147 -19.99 1.05 -12.63
N TRP A 148 -20.28 1.13 -11.32
CA TRP A 148 -19.57 2.04 -10.41
C TRP A 148 -18.08 1.73 -10.33
N GLY A 149 -17.72 0.44 -10.35
CA GLY A 149 -16.32 0.03 -10.37
C GLY A 149 -15.59 0.55 -11.61
N ALA A 150 -16.20 0.43 -12.80
CA ALA A 150 -15.65 0.95 -14.04
C ALA A 150 -15.49 2.48 -14.02
N ILE A 151 -16.52 3.21 -13.55
CA ILE A 151 -16.47 4.68 -13.45
C ILE A 151 -15.36 5.15 -12.50
N MET A 152 -15.30 4.58 -11.28
CA MET A 152 -14.31 4.99 -10.29
C MET A 152 -12.89 4.67 -10.74
N SER A 153 -12.67 3.51 -11.36
CA SER A 153 -11.37 3.14 -11.92
C SER A 153 -10.98 4.05 -13.10
N ALA A 154 -11.95 4.42 -13.95
CA ALA A 154 -11.70 5.36 -15.06
C ALA A 154 -11.32 6.75 -14.54
N ILE A 155 -11.98 7.26 -13.50
CA ILE A 155 -11.63 8.54 -12.87
C ILE A 155 -10.23 8.47 -12.26
N GLY A 156 -9.90 7.38 -11.52
CA GLY A 156 -8.57 7.18 -10.97
C GLY A 156 -7.49 7.11 -12.03
N CYS A 157 -7.76 6.43 -13.15
CA CYS A 157 -6.89 6.40 -14.33
C CYS A 157 -6.70 7.81 -14.93
N GLY A 158 -7.77 8.59 -15.05
CA GLY A 158 -7.71 9.97 -15.51
C GLY A 158 -6.84 10.85 -14.61
N VAL A 159 -6.95 10.71 -13.28
CA VAL A 159 -6.10 11.42 -12.32
C VAL A 159 -4.64 10.99 -12.45
N LEU A 160 -4.36 9.68 -12.59
CA LEU A 160 -3.01 9.16 -12.82
C LEU A 160 -2.40 9.79 -14.08
N VAL A 161 -3.14 9.80 -15.21
CA VAL A 161 -2.70 10.41 -16.47
C VAL A 161 -2.44 11.90 -16.28
N LEU A 162 -3.37 12.63 -15.66
CA LEU A 162 -3.24 14.06 -15.42
C LEU A 162 -1.99 14.39 -14.61
N VAL A 163 -1.75 13.67 -13.52
CA VAL A 163 -0.56 13.87 -12.68
C VAL A 163 0.71 13.57 -13.46
N ASN A 164 0.74 12.48 -14.27
CA ASN A 164 1.89 12.17 -15.10
C ASN A 164 2.14 13.24 -16.17
N VAL A 165 1.12 13.70 -16.88
CA VAL A 165 1.27 14.75 -17.90
C VAL A 165 1.84 16.05 -17.30
N LEU A 166 1.40 16.42 -16.09
CA LEU A 166 1.83 17.65 -15.44
C LEU A 166 3.21 17.54 -14.78
N LEU A 167 3.56 16.38 -14.24
CA LEU A 167 4.74 16.23 -13.39
C LEU A 167 5.91 15.50 -14.06
N VAL A 168 5.69 14.60 -15.03
CA VAL A 168 6.79 13.88 -15.70
C VAL A 168 7.81 14.84 -16.31
N PRO A 169 7.42 15.93 -17.01
CA PRO A 169 8.39 16.87 -17.56
C PRO A 169 9.22 17.62 -16.50
N LYS A 170 8.74 17.67 -15.25
CA LYS A 170 9.36 18.46 -14.15
C LYS A 170 10.22 17.59 -13.23
N ILE A 171 9.74 16.43 -12.83
CA ILE A 171 10.35 15.58 -11.79
C ILE A 171 10.68 14.16 -12.26
N GLY A 172 10.60 13.92 -13.59
CA GLY A 172 10.98 12.64 -14.18
C GLY A 172 10.18 11.46 -13.63
N TYR A 173 10.85 10.33 -13.41
CA TYR A 173 10.24 9.07 -12.95
C TYR A 173 9.48 9.16 -11.61
N MET A 174 9.82 10.12 -10.75
CA MET A 174 9.09 10.34 -9.49
C MET A 174 7.63 10.69 -9.71
N ALA A 175 7.30 11.32 -10.85
CA ALA A 175 5.92 11.63 -11.22
C ALA A 175 5.06 10.37 -11.38
N CYS A 176 5.64 9.27 -11.89
CA CYS A 176 4.94 7.99 -12.02
C CYS A 176 4.51 7.44 -10.66
N ALA A 177 5.39 7.51 -9.66
CA ALA A 177 5.08 7.08 -8.30
C ALA A 177 3.95 7.93 -7.68
N TRP A 178 4.01 9.25 -7.82
CA TRP A 178 2.97 10.16 -7.33
C TRP A 178 1.66 10.01 -8.11
N GLY A 179 1.74 9.77 -9.41
CA GLY A 179 0.58 9.49 -10.27
C GLY A 179 -0.18 8.25 -9.81
N GLY A 180 0.52 7.16 -9.52
CA GLY A 180 -0.08 5.94 -8.97
C GLY A 180 -0.74 6.18 -7.61
N LEU A 181 -0.05 6.89 -6.71
CA LEU A 181 -0.57 7.23 -5.38
C LEU A 181 -1.84 8.10 -5.47
N ALA A 182 -1.84 9.12 -6.31
CA ALA A 182 -2.99 10.01 -6.52
C ALA A 182 -4.17 9.27 -7.17
N GLY A 183 -3.90 8.43 -8.18
CA GLY A 183 -4.92 7.64 -8.88
C GLY A 183 -5.63 6.67 -7.94
N TYR A 184 -4.88 5.83 -7.22
CA TYR A 184 -5.49 4.89 -6.26
C TYR A 184 -6.09 5.60 -5.05
N GLY A 185 -5.49 6.69 -4.58
CA GLY A 185 -6.07 7.52 -3.53
C GLY A 185 -7.45 8.06 -3.91
N THR A 186 -7.59 8.53 -5.15
CA THR A 186 -8.88 9.00 -5.70
C THR A 186 -9.89 7.85 -5.77
N CYS A 187 -9.49 6.66 -6.23
CA CYS A 187 -10.35 5.49 -6.26
C CYS A 187 -10.85 5.12 -4.85
N VAL A 188 -9.97 5.15 -3.84
CA VAL A 188 -10.33 4.86 -2.44
C VAL A 188 -11.34 5.86 -1.92
N LEU A 189 -11.09 7.16 -2.10
CA LEU A 189 -11.99 8.21 -1.64
C LEU A 189 -13.37 8.09 -2.29
N LEU A 190 -13.42 7.97 -3.62
CA LEU A 190 -14.68 7.83 -4.34
C LEU A 190 -15.44 6.57 -3.91
N SER A 191 -14.74 5.42 -3.83
CA SER A 191 -15.37 4.17 -3.44
C SER A 191 -15.89 4.19 -2.01
N TYR A 192 -15.17 4.85 -1.10
CA TYR A 192 -15.61 5.03 0.28
C TYR A 192 -16.88 5.91 0.36
N PHE A 193 -16.84 7.13 -0.18
CA PHE A 193 -17.96 8.06 -0.06
C PHE A 193 -19.22 7.56 -0.77
N ILE A 194 -19.08 7.02 -2.00
CA ILE A 194 -20.21 6.50 -2.75
C ILE A 194 -20.70 5.19 -2.13
N GLY A 195 -19.77 4.31 -1.68
CA GLY A 195 -20.10 3.05 -1.03
C GLY A 195 -20.90 3.25 0.25
N GLN A 196 -20.51 4.21 1.10
CA GLN A 196 -21.24 4.50 2.35
C GLN A 196 -22.69 4.99 2.13
N ARG A 197 -22.98 5.55 0.95
CA ARG A 197 -24.35 5.94 0.60
C ARG A 197 -25.21 4.77 0.12
N HIS A 198 -24.61 3.76 -0.54
CA HIS A 198 -25.34 2.66 -1.15
C HIS A 198 -25.32 1.35 -0.33
N TYR A 199 -24.24 1.12 0.39
CA TYR A 199 -24.02 -0.09 1.19
C TYR A 199 -23.15 0.26 2.40
N ARG A 200 -23.78 0.74 3.45
CA ARG A 200 -23.10 1.23 4.64
C ARG A 200 -22.40 0.10 5.40
N VAL A 201 -21.08 0.14 5.44
CA VAL A 201 -20.21 -0.77 6.21
C VAL A 201 -19.55 0.04 7.33
N PRO A 202 -19.58 -0.43 8.58
CA PRO A 202 -19.01 0.29 9.72
C PRO A 202 -17.48 0.16 9.77
N TYR A 203 -16.78 0.74 8.79
CA TYR A 203 -15.31 0.75 8.79
C TYR A 203 -14.75 1.56 9.97
N PRO A 204 -13.77 1.05 10.72
CA PRO A 204 -13.11 1.79 11.79
C PRO A 204 -12.11 2.81 11.23
N VAL A 205 -12.62 3.81 10.48
CA VAL A 205 -11.80 4.80 9.76
C VAL A 205 -10.79 5.52 10.66
N PRO A 206 -11.15 5.99 11.88
CA PRO A 206 -10.16 6.64 12.74
C PRO A 206 -8.99 5.73 13.11
N ALA A 207 -9.26 4.43 13.36
CA ALA A 207 -8.20 3.46 13.64
C ALA A 207 -7.32 3.22 12.41
N ILE A 208 -7.92 3.09 11.21
CA ILE A 208 -7.19 2.91 9.96
C ILE A 208 -6.29 4.12 9.69
N LEU A 209 -6.83 5.34 9.78
CA LEU A 209 -6.05 6.57 9.59
C LEU A 209 -4.95 6.72 10.64
N GLY A 210 -5.22 6.33 11.90
CA GLY A 210 -4.21 6.31 12.97
C GLY A 210 -3.03 5.42 12.62
N TRP A 211 -3.26 4.23 12.04
CA TRP A 211 -2.20 3.34 11.61
C TRP A 211 -1.40 3.91 10.44
N PHE A 212 -2.06 4.52 9.45
CA PHE A 212 -1.37 5.23 8.37
C PHE A 212 -0.52 6.39 8.91
N ALA A 213 -1.08 7.20 9.81
CA ALA A 213 -0.37 8.32 10.42
C ALA A 213 0.87 7.84 11.20
N LEU A 214 0.75 6.77 12.00
CA LEU A 214 1.87 6.19 12.73
C LEU A 214 2.96 5.67 11.80
N ALA A 215 2.59 4.92 10.75
CA ALA A 215 3.55 4.40 9.78
C ALA A 215 4.28 5.53 9.04
N LEU A 216 3.56 6.57 8.62
CA LEU A 216 4.15 7.75 7.98
C LEU A 216 5.04 8.54 8.94
N ALA A 217 4.63 8.73 10.20
CA ALA A 217 5.44 9.41 11.21
C ALA A 217 6.78 8.68 11.42
N LEU A 218 6.75 7.36 11.57
CA LEU A 218 7.97 6.54 11.72
C LEU A 218 8.82 6.54 10.45
N TYR A 219 8.19 6.56 9.26
CA TYR A 219 8.89 6.72 7.99
C TYR A 219 9.64 8.06 7.91
N PHE A 220 8.98 9.17 8.24
CA PHE A 220 9.63 10.48 8.24
C PHE A 220 10.71 10.58 9.31
N LEU A 221 10.51 9.99 10.48
CA LEU A 221 11.51 9.94 11.54
C LEU A 221 12.78 9.18 11.09
N ARG A 222 12.61 8.12 10.29
CA ARG A 222 13.73 7.42 9.64
C ARG A 222 14.39 8.24 8.54
N ALA A 223 13.58 8.97 7.75
CA ALA A 223 14.06 9.72 6.58
C ALA A 223 14.80 11.02 6.95
N THR A 224 14.54 11.56 8.15
CA THR A 224 15.35 12.67 8.70
C THR A 224 16.71 12.12 9.08
N PRO A 225 17.82 12.56 8.43
CA PRO A 225 19.12 12.15 8.87
C PRO A 225 19.31 12.66 10.31
N PRO A 226 19.99 11.89 11.18
CA PRO A 226 20.26 12.30 12.55
C PRO A 226 21.06 13.61 12.64
N ASP A 227 21.65 14.05 11.54
CA ASP A 227 22.40 15.33 11.42
C ASP A 227 21.50 16.56 11.65
N THR A 228 20.18 16.48 11.41
CA THR A 228 19.23 17.57 11.74
C THR A 228 18.80 17.56 13.20
N LEU A 229 18.94 16.45 13.91
CA LEU A 229 18.80 16.36 15.37
C LEU A 229 20.08 16.77 16.12
N SER A 230 21.17 17.08 15.40
CA SER A 230 22.45 17.52 15.98
C SER A 230 22.42 18.92 16.59
N THR A 231 21.26 19.59 16.61
CA THR A 231 21.06 20.77 17.48
C THR A 231 21.04 20.41 18.99
N PHE A 232 20.87 19.14 19.31
CA PHE A 232 21.19 18.61 20.63
C PHE A 232 22.55 17.93 20.54
N HIS A 233 23.60 18.62 20.94
CA HIS A 233 24.97 18.15 21.05
C HIS A 233 25.06 16.87 21.91
N PHE A 234 24.88 15.70 21.29
CA PHE A 234 25.39 14.44 21.80
C PHE A 234 26.55 14.04 20.89
N PRO A 235 27.83 14.30 21.25
CA PRO A 235 29.00 14.12 20.37
C PRO A 235 29.46 12.66 20.21
N LEU A 236 28.58 11.67 20.45
CA LEU A 236 28.97 10.25 20.53
C LEU A 236 28.49 9.39 19.36
N PHE A 237 27.71 9.92 18.40
CA PHE A 237 27.17 9.08 17.34
C PHE A 237 27.28 9.71 15.95
N THR A 238 28.47 9.63 15.36
CA THR A 238 28.58 9.66 13.89
C THR A 238 28.01 8.36 13.35
N PHE A 239 26.83 8.43 12.71
CA PHE A 239 26.08 7.28 12.17
C PHE A 239 26.71 6.70 10.88
N ASP A 240 28.03 6.69 10.75
CA ASP A 240 28.73 6.10 9.61
C ASP A 240 28.76 4.55 9.67
N CYS A 241 28.32 3.95 10.77
CA CYS A 241 28.30 2.51 10.94
C CYS A 241 26.93 1.93 10.49
N LEU A 242 26.93 1.11 9.43
CA LEU A 242 25.75 0.41 8.91
C LEU A 242 24.97 -0.31 10.02
N TRP A 243 25.66 -0.88 11.00
CA TRP A 243 25.07 -1.59 12.13
C TRP A 243 24.25 -0.70 13.05
N LEU A 244 24.68 0.54 13.28
CA LEU A 244 23.93 1.50 14.10
C LEU A 244 22.64 1.94 13.40
N ARG A 245 22.70 2.17 12.09
CA ARG A 245 21.51 2.48 11.27
C ARG A 245 20.52 1.33 11.26
N LEU A 246 21.00 0.10 11.12
CA LEU A 246 20.16 -1.10 11.20
C LEU A 246 19.53 -1.25 12.59
N ALA A 247 20.29 -1.04 13.67
CA ALA A 247 19.77 -1.08 15.03
C ALA A 247 18.68 -0.03 15.26
N TYR A 248 18.88 1.21 14.81
CA TYR A 248 17.89 2.27 14.87
C TYR A 248 16.62 1.94 14.06
N ASN A 249 16.78 1.48 12.83
CA ASN A 249 15.67 1.06 11.97
C ASN A 249 14.90 -0.12 12.58
N THR A 250 15.61 -1.07 13.20
CA THR A 250 15.00 -2.20 13.92
C THR A 250 14.22 -1.72 15.14
N LEU A 251 14.70 -0.71 15.86
CA LEU A 251 13.99 -0.09 16.97
C LEU A 251 12.66 0.54 16.50
N LEU A 252 12.69 1.32 15.41
CA LEU A 252 11.49 1.91 14.83
C LEU A 252 10.48 0.84 14.39
N PHE A 253 10.95 -0.22 13.76
CA PHE A 253 10.11 -1.35 13.39
C PHE A 253 9.53 -2.04 14.63
N ALA A 254 10.34 -2.26 15.67
CA ALA A 254 9.89 -2.86 16.94
C ALA A 254 8.83 -2.00 17.64
N VAL A 255 8.96 -0.67 17.61
CA VAL A 255 7.96 0.25 18.13
C VAL A 255 6.62 0.10 17.39
N PHE A 256 6.67 0.04 16.05
CA PHE A 256 5.45 -0.18 15.25
C PHE A 256 4.81 -1.53 15.55
N ALA A 257 5.61 -2.60 15.57
CA ALA A 257 5.14 -3.96 15.87
C ALA A 257 4.58 -4.08 17.30
N ALA A 258 5.23 -3.45 18.28
CA ALA A 258 4.78 -3.41 19.66
C ALA A 258 3.45 -2.65 19.80
N ALA A 259 3.30 -1.50 19.13
CA ALA A 259 2.05 -0.75 19.09
C ALA A 259 0.90 -1.59 18.52
N LEU A 260 1.19 -2.35 17.44
CA LEU A 260 0.25 -3.26 16.79
C LEU A 260 -0.18 -4.39 17.73
N LEU A 261 0.77 -5.06 18.37
CA LEU A 261 0.50 -6.13 19.34
C LEU A 261 -0.25 -5.62 20.57
N TRP A 262 0.06 -4.41 21.03
CA TRP A 262 -0.61 -3.80 22.18
C TRP A 262 -2.05 -3.41 21.87
N SER A 263 -2.30 -2.85 20.69
CA SER A 263 -3.66 -2.53 20.22
C SER A 263 -4.54 -3.78 20.10
N GLU A 264 -3.99 -4.89 19.62
CA GLU A 264 -4.72 -6.14 19.39
C GLU A 264 -4.44 -7.23 20.46
N ARG A 265 -3.98 -6.82 21.65
CA ARG A 265 -3.64 -7.73 22.75
C ARG A 265 -4.75 -8.72 23.12
N ALA A 266 -6.01 -8.35 22.96
CA ALA A 266 -7.14 -9.24 23.20
C ALA A 266 -7.23 -10.36 22.17
N LEU A 267 -6.96 -10.07 20.90
CA LEU A 267 -6.91 -11.05 19.81
C LEU A 267 -5.69 -11.96 19.96
N VAL A 268 -4.52 -11.36 20.23
CA VAL A 268 -3.26 -12.09 20.45
C VAL A 268 -3.41 -13.09 21.60
N ARG A 269 -4.01 -12.70 22.72
CA ARG A 269 -4.28 -13.61 23.85
C ARG A 269 -5.20 -14.75 23.47
N ARG A 270 -6.27 -14.50 22.67
CA ARG A 270 -7.18 -15.55 22.20
C ARG A 270 -6.50 -16.55 21.27
N VAL A 271 -5.66 -16.05 20.34
CA VAL A 271 -4.92 -16.91 19.40
C VAL A 271 -3.87 -17.72 20.13
N MET A 272 -3.10 -17.09 21.02
CA MET A 272 -2.08 -17.77 21.83
C MET A 272 -2.69 -18.83 22.75
N GLY A 273 -3.84 -18.55 23.38
CA GLY A 273 -4.57 -19.53 24.18
C GLY A 273 -5.00 -20.75 23.37
N LYS A 274 -5.49 -20.56 22.12
CA LYS A 274 -5.84 -21.66 21.24
C LYS A 274 -4.64 -22.49 20.75
N LEU A 275 -3.50 -21.83 20.50
CA LEU A 275 -2.26 -22.51 20.10
C LEU A 275 -1.67 -23.32 21.25
N LEU A 276 -1.65 -22.78 22.46
CA LEU A 276 -1.18 -23.49 23.67
C LEU A 276 -2.05 -24.71 23.99
N HIS A 277 -3.36 -24.65 23.73
CA HIS A 277 -4.26 -25.81 23.89
C HIS A 277 -4.08 -26.89 22.81
N ARG A 278 -3.46 -26.57 21.66
CA ARG A 278 -3.17 -27.54 20.58
C ARG A 278 -1.80 -28.18 20.66
N LEU A 279 -0.90 -27.69 21.51
CA LEU A 279 0.38 -28.35 21.75
C LEU A 279 0.10 -29.65 22.54
N PRO A 280 0.54 -30.83 22.06
CA PRO A 280 0.37 -32.06 22.78
C PRO A 280 1.09 -31.88 24.14
N LYS A 281 0.35 -32.08 25.24
CA LYS A 281 0.96 -32.25 26.57
C LYS A 281 1.83 -33.51 26.48
N ASN A 282 3.13 -33.31 26.25
CA ASN A 282 4.08 -34.41 26.43
C ASN A 282 3.93 -34.92 27.87
N LYS A 283 3.38 -36.14 27.95
CA LYS A 283 3.46 -36.98 29.14
C LYS A 283 4.79 -37.75 29.06
#